data_e5cbee5858628b326915e98d1ed460c7
#
_entry.id   e5cbee5858628b326915e98d1ed460c7
#
_cell.length_a   1.000
_cell.length_b   1.000
_cell.length_c   1.000
_cell.angle_alpha   90.00
_cell.angle_beta   90.00
_cell.angle_gamma   90.00
#
_symmetry.space_group_name_H-M   'P 1'
#
loop_
_entity.id
_entity.type
_entity.pdbx_description
1 polymer ?
#
loop_
_entity_poly.entity_id
_entity_poly.type
_entity_poly.pdbx_seq_one_letter_code
_entity_poly.pdbx_strand_id
1 'polypeptide(L)'
;MADDRSPRVLAIDAGGTMTDTFIVDESGSFVVGKAQTTPEDESIGFMESARDALDQWEMTPEGAFPAVASGIYGGTAMLNRLLSRQGLEIGAIVTAGQEDYLRIERGIQTYLGYSYSDRLHLATHYHNPPLVPRERMKGVRGRVDVFGQEVTPLREEDAREAVTELLDEGVDGICVCLLFSYRNAEHELRVGEIIEEEKAKRGDDGEVPVFLSSELYPQRRDLPRLNSTLIEAYAAEPSRGRSRRCG
;
A
#
# COMPACT_ATOMS: atom_id res chain seq x y z
N MET A 1 41.76 18.59 -18.37
CA MET A 1 40.90 17.94 -19.37
C MET A 1 39.57 17.72 -18.64
N ALA A 2 38.51 18.38 -19.04
CA ALA A 2 37.18 18.01 -18.54
C ALA A 2 36.94 16.56 -18.94
N ASP A 3 36.84 15.69 -17.99
CA ASP A 3 36.56 14.28 -18.19
C ASP A 3 35.16 14.22 -18.82
N ASP A 4 35.08 13.70 -20.05
CA ASP A 4 33.83 13.64 -20.85
C ASP A 4 32.97 12.48 -20.34
N ARG A 5 32.72 12.49 -19.03
CA ARG A 5 31.90 11.47 -18.34
C ARG A 5 30.43 11.73 -18.60
N SER A 6 29.75 10.71 -19.04
CA SER A 6 28.31 10.75 -19.29
C SER A 6 27.62 9.78 -18.36
N PRO A 7 26.92 10.26 -17.30
CA PRO A 7 26.12 9.40 -16.44
C PRO A 7 25.07 8.64 -17.25
N ARG A 8 24.93 7.33 -17.01
CA ARG A 8 23.99 6.48 -17.75
C ARG A 8 22.92 5.86 -16.89
N VAL A 9 23.29 5.46 -15.68
CA VAL A 9 22.37 4.85 -14.73
C VAL A 9 22.42 5.61 -13.42
N LEU A 10 21.27 5.92 -12.91
CA LEU A 10 21.08 6.51 -11.59
C LEU A 10 20.25 5.51 -10.76
N ALA A 11 20.76 5.03 -9.66
CA ALA A 11 20.00 4.20 -8.72
C ALA A 11 19.94 4.88 -7.36
N ILE A 12 18.77 4.84 -6.74
CA ILE A 12 18.49 5.48 -5.45
C ILE A 12 17.89 4.44 -4.53
N ASP A 13 18.40 4.39 -3.30
CA ASP A 13 17.81 3.65 -2.20
C ASP A 13 17.41 4.62 -1.08
N ALA A 14 16.12 4.94 -1.01
CA ALA A 14 15.56 5.78 0.03
C ALA A 14 15.23 4.92 1.27
N GLY A 15 16.20 4.81 2.17
CA GLY A 15 16.04 4.15 3.46
C GLY A 15 15.27 5.01 4.48
N GLY A 16 14.94 4.42 5.62
CA GLY A 16 14.23 5.15 6.70
C GLY A 16 15.04 6.26 7.38
N THR A 17 16.38 6.22 7.27
CA THR A 17 17.29 7.16 7.93
C THR A 17 18.20 7.86 6.94
N MET A 18 18.70 7.14 5.96
CA MET A 18 19.64 7.63 4.96
C MET A 18 19.12 7.28 3.56
N THR A 19 19.40 8.17 2.61
CA THR A 19 19.18 7.97 1.18
C THR A 19 20.54 7.81 0.52
N ASP A 20 20.73 6.69 -0.17
CA ASP A 20 21.94 6.38 -0.90
C ASP A 20 21.70 6.53 -2.43
N THR A 21 22.58 7.24 -3.11
CA THR A 21 22.54 7.40 -4.56
C THR A 21 23.78 6.77 -5.19
N PHE A 22 23.58 5.97 -6.23
CA PHE A 22 24.62 5.32 -7.01
C PHE A 22 24.48 5.77 -8.47
N ILE A 23 25.58 6.30 -9.05
CA ILE A 23 25.59 6.79 -10.42
C ILE A 23 26.71 6.08 -11.19
N VAL A 24 26.39 5.56 -12.36
CA VAL A 24 27.33 4.85 -13.25
C VAL A 24 27.42 5.58 -14.59
N ASP A 25 28.63 5.75 -15.09
CA ASP A 25 28.91 6.30 -16.41
C ASP A 25 29.00 5.23 -17.52
N GLU A 26 29.25 5.66 -18.74
CA GLU A 26 29.41 4.78 -19.92
C GLU A 26 30.60 3.81 -19.83
N SER A 27 31.64 4.18 -19.09
CA SER A 27 32.83 3.35 -18.89
C SER A 27 32.63 2.25 -17.81
N GLY A 28 31.53 2.32 -17.04
CA GLY A 28 31.33 1.49 -15.88
C GLY A 28 31.96 2.06 -14.61
N SER A 29 32.56 3.25 -14.66
CA SER A 29 32.98 3.97 -13.46
C SER A 29 31.76 4.45 -12.69
N PHE A 30 31.84 4.47 -11.35
CA PHE A 30 30.70 4.84 -10.53
C PHE A 30 31.08 5.74 -9.36
N VAL A 31 30.10 6.47 -8.86
CA VAL A 31 30.16 7.23 -7.62
C VAL A 31 28.96 6.91 -6.75
N VAL A 32 29.15 7.07 -5.45
CA VAL A 32 28.09 6.86 -4.45
C VAL A 32 27.98 8.12 -3.62
N GLY A 33 26.77 8.59 -3.43
CA GLY A 33 26.47 9.69 -2.53
C GLY A 33 25.47 9.29 -1.47
N LYS A 34 25.48 10.02 -0.38
CA LYS A 34 24.66 9.74 0.79
C LYS A 34 24.12 11.03 1.40
N ALA A 35 22.83 11.02 1.76
CA ALA A 35 22.20 12.11 2.49
C ALA A 35 21.27 11.59 3.55
N GLN A 36 20.87 12.45 4.47
CA GLN A 36 19.84 12.11 5.45
C GLN A 36 18.49 12.04 4.76
N THR A 37 17.72 10.99 5.01
CA THR A 37 16.36 10.89 4.51
C THR A 37 15.47 11.93 5.15
N THR A 38 14.66 12.61 4.36
CA THR A 38 13.64 13.56 4.77
C THR A 38 12.26 12.90 4.61
N PRO A 39 11.68 12.31 5.68
CA PRO A 39 10.45 11.52 5.55
C PRO A 39 9.23 12.32 5.08
N GLU A 40 9.25 13.64 5.27
CA GLU A 40 8.16 14.55 4.84
C GLU A 40 8.23 14.87 3.34
N ASP A 41 9.44 14.85 2.77
CA ASP A 41 9.70 15.06 1.34
C ASP A 41 10.98 14.32 0.92
N GLU A 42 10.83 13.10 0.43
CA GLU A 42 11.95 12.24 0.00
C GLU A 42 12.77 12.86 -1.15
N SER A 43 12.19 13.82 -1.89
CA SER A 43 12.91 14.50 -2.99
C SER A 43 14.10 15.30 -2.50
N ILE A 44 14.08 15.81 -1.28
CA ILE A 44 15.18 16.57 -0.67
C ILE A 44 16.37 15.65 -0.46
N GLY A 45 16.18 14.54 0.28
CA GLY A 45 17.23 13.56 0.54
C GLY A 45 17.77 12.94 -0.74
N PHE A 46 16.91 12.72 -1.74
CA PHE A 46 17.33 12.30 -3.09
C PHE A 46 18.28 13.32 -3.73
N MET A 47 17.87 14.58 -3.81
CA MET A 47 18.69 15.61 -4.47
C MET A 47 20.01 15.86 -3.74
N GLU A 48 20.01 15.78 -2.41
CA GLU A 48 21.23 15.94 -1.61
C GLU A 48 22.20 14.76 -1.82
N SER A 49 21.71 13.52 -1.78
CA SER A 49 22.55 12.34 -2.04
C SER A 49 23.07 12.28 -3.47
N ALA A 50 22.27 12.74 -4.44
CA ALA A 50 22.71 12.85 -5.83
C ALA A 50 23.81 13.92 -6.01
N ARG A 51 23.71 15.06 -5.34
CA ARG A 51 24.77 16.09 -5.33
C ARG A 51 26.05 15.55 -4.70
N ASP A 52 25.96 14.91 -3.56
CA ASP A 52 27.10 14.29 -2.86
C ASP A 52 27.82 13.26 -3.76
N ALA A 53 27.07 12.47 -4.53
CA ALA A 53 27.66 11.57 -5.52
C ALA A 53 28.34 12.33 -6.67
N LEU A 54 27.66 13.31 -7.26
CA LEU A 54 28.14 14.05 -8.45
C LEU A 54 29.31 14.98 -8.15
N ASP A 55 29.43 15.48 -6.93
CA ASP A 55 30.56 16.29 -6.47
C ASP A 55 31.90 15.56 -6.65
N GLN A 56 31.91 14.21 -6.56
CA GLN A 56 33.11 13.42 -6.82
C GLN A 56 33.53 13.42 -8.28
N TRP A 57 32.63 13.79 -9.19
CA TRP A 57 32.89 13.96 -10.62
C TRP A 57 32.93 15.44 -11.05
N GLU A 58 32.88 16.36 -10.10
CA GLU A 58 32.80 17.80 -10.35
C GLU A 58 31.62 18.18 -11.28
N MET A 59 30.49 17.44 -11.14
CA MET A 59 29.26 17.63 -11.93
C MET A 59 28.12 18.15 -11.07
N THR A 60 27.17 18.83 -11.72
CA THR A 60 25.89 19.20 -11.06
C THR A 60 24.74 18.31 -11.53
N PRO A 61 23.66 18.16 -10.75
CA PRO A 61 22.48 17.42 -11.18
C PRO A 61 21.90 17.90 -12.51
N GLU A 62 21.88 19.20 -12.74
CA GLU A 62 21.37 19.83 -13.97
C GLU A 62 22.20 19.43 -15.18
N GLY A 63 23.52 19.23 -15.01
CA GLY A 63 24.42 18.79 -16.07
C GLY A 63 24.40 17.28 -16.29
N ALA A 64 24.19 16.49 -15.21
CA ALA A 64 24.28 15.04 -15.24
C ALA A 64 22.96 14.37 -15.64
N PHE A 65 21.82 14.79 -15.11
CA PHE A 65 20.52 14.11 -15.28
C PHE A 65 20.04 14.02 -16.73
N PRO A 66 20.26 15.00 -17.63
CA PRO A 66 19.87 14.87 -19.03
C PRO A 66 20.55 13.72 -19.78
N ALA A 67 21.70 13.25 -19.29
CA ALA A 67 22.45 12.14 -19.90
C ALA A 67 22.02 10.76 -19.31
N VAL A 68 21.28 10.74 -18.20
CA VAL A 68 20.83 9.51 -17.56
C VAL A 68 19.81 8.79 -18.45
N ALA A 69 20.15 7.59 -18.89
CA ALA A 69 19.30 6.77 -19.73
C ALA A 69 18.33 5.90 -18.92
N SER A 70 18.66 5.59 -17.66
CA SER A 70 17.83 4.74 -16.79
C SER A 70 17.92 5.20 -15.34
N GLY A 71 16.78 5.40 -14.71
CA GLY A 71 16.64 5.64 -13.28
C GLY A 71 16.02 4.45 -12.58
N ILE A 72 16.59 4.04 -11.45
CA ILE A 72 16.07 2.99 -10.57
C ILE A 72 15.81 3.63 -9.22
N TYR A 73 14.59 3.51 -8.71
CA TYR A 73 14.24 3.98 -7.39
C TYR A 73 13.77 2.82 -6.53
N GLY A 74 14.39 2.64 -5.38
CA GLY A 74 13.98 1.74 -4.31
C GLY A 74 13.72 2.54 -3.04
N GLY A 75 12.72 2.16 -2.28
CA GLY A 75 12.41 2.83 -1.02
C GLY A 75 11.80 1.88 0.00
N THR A 76 12.05 2.17 1.27
CA THR A 76 11.51 1.40 2.41
C THR A 76 10.37 2.13 3.14
N ALA A 77 9.84 3.21 2.59
CA ALA A 77 8.77 4.01 3.21
C ALA A 77 7.53 3.17 3.58
N MET A 78 7.07 2.31 2.66
CA MET A 78 5.97 1.39 2.94
C MET A 78 6.26 0.45 4.11
N LEU A 79 7.44 -0.16 4.12
CA LEU A 79 7.86 -1.06 5.20
C LEU A 79 7.94 -0.31 6.53
N ASN A 80 8.48 0.90 6.53
CA ASN A 80 8.58 1.73 7.72
C ASN A 80 7.19 2.10 8.27
N ARG A 81 6.22 2.44 7.41
CA ARG A 81 4.81 2.68 7.82
C ARG A 81 4.19 1.44 8.45
N LEU A 82 4.44 0.26 7.90
CA LEU A 82 3.96 -1.01 8.46
C LEU A 82 4.59 -1.31 9.82
N LEU A 83 5.91 -1.18 9.94
CA LEU A 83 6.64 -1.47 11.18
C LEU A 83 6.29 -0.51 12.30
N SER A 84 6.16 0.79 11.99
CA SER A 84 5.79 1.83 12.96
C SER A 84 4.29 1.87 13.26
N ARG A 85 3.46 1.12 12.53
CA ARG A 85 1.99 1.17 12.61
C ARG A 85 1.42 2.58 12.37
N GLN A 86 2.04 3.35 11.48
CA GLN A 86 1.67 4.73 11.13
C GLN A 86 1.09 4.84 9.71
N GLY A 87 0.36 3.83 9.25
CA GLY A 87 -0.33 3.84 7.97
C GLY A 87 -1.67 4.57 8.00
N LEU A 88 -2.38 4.50 6.87
CA LEU A 88 -3.71 5.07 6.71
C LEU A 88 -4.75 4.28 7.52
N GLU A 89 -5.81 4.95 7.93
CA GLU A 89 -6.98 4.31 8.52
C GLU A 89 -7.88 3.73 7.41
N ILE A 90 -7.75 2.42 7.19
CA ILE A 90 -8.41 1.73 6.07
C ILE A 90 -9.73 1.09 6.53
N GLY A 91 -10.79 1.25 5.72
CA GLY A 91 -11.97 0.41 5.72
C GLY A 91 -11.85 -0.71 4.69
N ALA A 92 -12.47 -1.86 4.94
CA ALA A 92 -12.45 -2.96 3.98
C ALA A 92 -13.84 -3.52 3.73
N ILE A 93 -14.15 -3.78 2.45
CA ILE A 93 -15.38 -4.41 2.01
C ILE A 93 -15.03 -5.82 1.52
N VAL A 94 -15.66 -6.82 2.10
CA VAL A 94 -15.43 -8.24 1.80
C VAL A 94 -16.75 -8.95 1.52
N THR A 95 -16.71 -10.16 0.99
CA THR A 95 -17.91 -10.99 0.89
C THR A 95 -18.45 -11.28 2.27
N ALA A 96 -19.77 -11.12 2.48
CA ALA A 96 -20.45 -11.39 3.76
C ALA A 96 -20.10 -12.79 4.30
N GLY A 97 -19.73 -12.83 5.57
CA GLY A 97 -19.21 -14.01 6.27
C GLY A 97 -17.67 -14.13 6.26
N GLN A 98 -16.95 -13.19 5.63
CA GLN A 98 -15.50 -13.14 5.58
C GLN A 98 -14.89 -12.01 6.43
N GLU A 99 -15.70 -11.32 7.19
CA GLU A 99 -15.30 -10.14 7.96
C GLU A 99 -14.29 -10.47 9.06
N ASP A 100 -14.18 -11.73 9.45
CA ASP A 100 -13.23 -12.20 10.45
C ASP A 100 -11.93 -12.76 9.86
N TYR A 101 -11.72 -12.68 8.54
CA TYR A 101 -10.55 -13.26 7.85
C TYR A 101 -9.22 -12.83 8.46
N LEU A 102 -9.08 -11.57 8.82
CA LEU A 102 -7.83 -11.04 9.41
C LEU A 102 -7.59 -11.55 10.83
N ARG A 103 -8.64 -12.00 11.53
CA ARG A 103 -8.55 -12.53 12.90
C ARG A 103 -8.40 -14.04 12.93
N ILE A 104 -9.12 -14.74 12.04
CA ILE A 104 -9.06 -16.19 11.93
C ILE A 104 -7.75 -16.60 11.24
N GLU A 105 -7.28 -15.77 10.28
CA GLU A 105 -6.11 -16.07 9.47
C GLU A 105 -6.25 -17.47 8.85
N ARG A 106 -5.28 -18.36 9.08
CA ARG A 106 -5.37 -19.78 8.71
C ARG A 106 -5.34 -20.71 9.92
N GLY A 107 -5.69 -20.21 11.07
CA GLY A 107 -5.64 -20.93 12.33
C GLY A 107 -4.20 -21.19 12.81
N ILE A 108 -3.33 -21.72 11.95
CA ILE A 108 -1.93 -22.00 12.29
C ILE A 108 -1.12 -20.71 12.50
N GLN A 109 -1.37 -19.68 11.71
CA GLN A 109 -0.63 -18.41 11.79
C GLN A 109 -0.90 -17.66 13.09
N THR A 110 -2.05 -17.88 13.71
CA THR A 110 -2.41 -17.38 15.03
C THR A 110 -1.36 -17.71 16.11
N TYR A 111 -0.64 -18.80 15.93
CA TYR A 111 0.35 -19.30 16.88
C TYR A 111 1.80 -19.00 16.52
N LEU A 112 2.04 -18.29 15.44
CA LEU A 112 3.39 -17.90 15.05
C LEU A 112 4.00 -16.94 16.09
N GLY A 113 5.21 -17.25 16.51
CA GLY A 113 5.92 -16.48 17.53
C GLY A 113 5.65 -16.92 18.97
N TYR A 114 4.69 -17.83 19.22
CA TYR A 114 4.41 -18.37 20.54
C TYR A 114 5.21 -19.66 20.80
N SER A 115 5.72 -19.81 22.02
CA SER A 115 6.29 -21.07 22.48
C SER A 115 5.20 -22.16 22.58
N TYR A 116 5.60 -23.43 22.62
CA TYR A 116 4.62 -24.51 22.76
C TYR A 116 3.81 -24.41 24.05
N SER A 117 4.43 -23.97 25.15
CA SER A 117 3.74 -23.74 26.41
C SER A 117 2.71 -22.60 26.32
N ASP A 118 3.08 -21.50 25.65
CA ASP A 118 2.19 -20.34 25.52
C ASP A 118 0.94 -20.65 24.69
N ARG A 119 1.06 -21.55 23.69
CA ARG A 119 -0.08 -22.01 22.90
C ARG A 119 -1.15 -22.74 23.72
N LEU A 120 -0.77 -23.31 24.84
CA LEU A 120 -1.68 -24.03 25.73
C LEU A 120 -2.33 -23.13 26.79
N HIS A 121 -1.86 -21.90 26.96
CA HIS A 121 -2.34 -20.95 27.94
C HIS A 121 -3.25 -19.89 27.31
N LEU A 122 -4.55 -20.18 27.18
CA LEU A 122 -5.53 -19.26 26.59
C LEU A 122 -5.59 -17.89 27.28
N ALA A 123 -5.28 -17.81 28.56
CA ALA A 123 -5.30 -16.56 29.32
C ALA A 123 -4.21 -15.55 28.88
N THR A 124 -3.12 -16.05 28.32
CA THR A 124 -2.00 -15.22 27.81
C THR A 124 -1.95 -15.15 26.28
N HIS A 125 -2.87 -15.86 25.63
CA HIS A 125 -2.94 -15.99 24.20
C HIS A 125 -3.81 -14.88 23.60
N TYR A 126 -3.23 -13.96 22.87
CA TYR A 126 -3.95 -12.92 22.14
C TYR A 126 -3.39 -12.76 20.72
N HIS A 127 -4.27 -12.36 19.81
CA HIS A 127 -3.88 -12.06 18.45
C HIS A 127 -3.18 -10.72 18.36
N ASN A 128 -2.23 -10.59 17.45
CA ASN A 128 -1.74 -9.29 17.07
C ASN A 128 -2.87 -8.43 16.50
N PRO A 129 -2.95 -7.14 16.84
CA PRO A 129 -3.94 -6.26 16.26
C PRO A 129 -3.85 -6.27 14.72
N PRO A 130 -4.92 -6.55 13.98
CA PRO A 130 -4.92 -6.49 12.53
C PRO A 130 -4.69 -5.05 12.05
N LEU A 131 -4.30 -4.87 10.77
CA LEU A 131 -4.17 -3.56 10.16
C LEU A 131 -5.52 -2.83 10.05
N VAL A 132 -6.58 -3.61 9.81
CA VAL A 132 -7.94 -3.11 9.76
C VAL A 132 -8.72 -3.73 10.92
N PRO A 133 -9.26 -2.94 11.85
CA PRO A 133 -10.05 -3.46 12.96
C PRO A 133 -11.37 -4.07 12.44
N ARG A 134 -11.95 -5.00 13.25
CA ARG A 134 -13.14 -5.78 12.85
C ARG A 134 -14.34 -4.91 12.46
N GLU A 135 -14.53 -3.83 13.17
CA GLU A 135 -15.62 -2.86 12.96
C GLU A 135 -15.57 -2.20 11.59
N ARG A 136 -14.37 -2.03 11.02
CA ARG A 136 -14.13 -1.48 9.68
C ARG A 136 -14.09 -2.55 8.58
N MET A 137 -14.35 -3.81 8.92
CA MET A 137 -14.52 -4.90 7.96
C MET A 137 -16.01 -5.09 7.69
N LYS A 138 -16.49 -4.62 6.54
CA LYS A 138 -17.92 -4.66 6.16
C LYS A 138 -18.17 -5.79 5.16
N GLY A 139 -19.21 -6.59 5.40
CA GLY A 139 -19.58 -7.70 4.55
C GLY A 139 -20.70 -7.33 3.58
N VAL A 140 -20.53 -7.63 2.28
CA VAL A 140 -21.58 -7.44 1.27
C VAL A 140 -22.04 -8.79 0.72
N ARG A 141 -23.34 -8.97 0.57
CA ARG A 141 -23.94 -10.18 -0.01
C ARG A 141 -23.80 -10.16 -1.52
N GLY A 142 -23.34 -11.26 -2.03
CA GLY A 142 -23.07 -11.54 -3.43
C GLY A 142 -22.08 -12.70 -3.50
N ARG A 143 -22.12 -13.50 -4.55
CA ARG A 143 -21.27 -14.68 -4.63
C ARG A 143 -20.86 -14.98 -6.05
N VAL A 144 -19.55 -14.99 -6.27
CA VAL A 144 -18.91 -15.61 -7.43
C VAL A 144 -18.28 -16.92 -6.96
N ASP A 145 -18.32 -17.96 -7.79
CA ASP A 145 -17.72 -19.26 -7.50
C ASP A 145 -16.28 -19.37 -8.00
N VAL A 146 -15.67 -20.55 -7.76
CA VAL A 146 -14.28 -20.84 -8.17
C VAL A 146 -14.10 -20.86 -9.70
N PHE A 147 -15.17 -21.00 -10.46
CA PHE A 147 -15.16 -20.98 -11.94
C PHE A 147 -15.37 -19.58 -12.52
N GLY A 148 -15.71 -18.60 -11.68
CA GLY A 148 -16.02 -17.23 -12.08
C GLY A 148 -17.50 -17.01 -12.42
N GLN A 149 -18.38 -17.96 -12.08
CA GLN A 149 -19.82 -17.83 -12.30
C GLN A 149 -20.47 -17.09 -11.15
N GLU A 150 -21.37 -16.17 -11.47
CA GLU A 150 -22.22 -15.55 -10.45
C GLU A 150 -23.22 -16.57 -9.93
N VAL A 151 -23.12 -16.89 -8.64
CA VAL A 151 -24.03 -17.80 -7.93
C VAL A 151 -25.14 -17.02 -7.22
N THR A 152 -24.80 -15.85 -6.74
CA THR A 152 -25.73 -14.93 -6.09
C THR A 152 -25.40 -13.51 -6.55
N PRO A 153 -26.36 -12.76 -7.08
CA PRO A 153 -26.15 -11.38 -7.47
C PRO A 153 -25.63 -10.51 -6.32
N LEU A 154 -24.84 -9.50 -6.65
CA LEU A 154 -24.40 -8.50 -5.69
C LEU A 154 -25.62 -7.74 -5.15
N ARG A 155 -25.71 -7.64 -3.83
CA ARG A 155 -26.71 -6.81 -3.18
C ARG A 155 -26.16 -5.40 -2.98
N GLU A 156 -26.51 -4.51 -3.91
CA GLU A 156 -25.99 -3.15 -3.93
C GLU A 156 -26.35 -2.33 -2.68
N GLU A 157 -27.50 -2.63 -2.05
CA GLU A 157 -27.90 -1.95 -0.81
C GLU A 157 -26.88 -2.19 0.31
N ASP A 158 -26.38 -3.43 0.43
CA ASP A 158 -25.35 -3.76 1.42
C ASP A 158 -24.05 -3.00 1.13
N ALA A 159 -23.69 -2.87 -0.15
CA ALA A 159 -22.50 -2.11 -0.55
C ALA A 159 -22.66 -0.62 -0.23
N ARG A 160 -23.82 -0.02 -0.52
CA ARG A 160 -24.09 1.39 -0.20
C ARG A 160 -24.07 1.65 1.30
N GLU A 161 -24.68 0.77 2.10
CA GLU A 161 -24.65 0.85 3.56
C GLU A 161 -23.21 0.76 4.08
N ALA A 162 -22.45 -0.24 3.64
CA ALA A 162 -21.05 -0.42 4.03
C ALA A 162 -20.19 0.80 3.70
N VAL A 163 -20.31 1.34 2.48
CA VAL A 163 -19.59 2.54 2.05
C VAL A 163 -19.97 3.75 2.89
N THR A 164 -21.28 3.95 3.12
CA THR A 164 -21.78 5.04 3.95
C THR A 164 -21.21 5.01 5.35
N GLU A 165 -21.24 3.84 6.00
CA GLU A 165 -20.66 3.66 7.34
C GLU A 165 -19.16 3.96 7.37
N LEU A 166 -18.38 3.43 6.41
CA LEU A 166 -16.93 3.67 6.35
C LEU A 166 -16.59 5.14 6.14
N LEU A 167 -17.32 5.82 5.25
CA LEU A 167 -17.12 7.25 5.02
C LEU A 167 -17.53 8.08 6.24
N ASP A 168 -18.59 7.69 6.97
CA ASP A 168 -19.01 8.34 8.22
C ASP A 168 -17.99 8.13 9.34
N GLU A 169 -17.33 6.98 9.40
CA GLU A 169 -16.21 6.71 10.30
C GLU A 169 -14.93 7.49 9.94
N GLY A 170 -14.90 8.11 8.76
CA GLY A 170 -13.79 8.97 8.32
C GLY A 170 -12.53 8.21 7.93
N VAL A 171 -12.67 7.03 7.31
CA VAL A 171 -11.53 6.26 6.81
C VAL A 171 -10.72 7.03 5.75
N ASP A 172 -9.41 6.80 5.71
CA ASP A 172 -8.49 7.42 4.75
C ASP A 172 -8.45 6.70 3.41
N GLY A 173 -8.99 5.49 3.32
CA GLY A 173 -9.06 4.69 2.11
C GLY A 173 -9.99 3.49 2.25
N ILE A 174 -10.51 2.98 1.14
CA ILE A 174 -11.40 1.82 1.12
C ILE A 174 -10.79 0.73 0.26
N CYS A 175 -10.63 -0.46 0.85
CA CYS A 175 -10.16 -1.66 0.18
C CYS A 175 -11.35 -2.58 -0.13
N VAL A 176 -11.44 -3.12 -1.34
CA VAL A 176 -12.47 -4.09 -1.72
C VAL A 176 -11.80 -5.41 -2.10
N CYS A 177 -12.22 -6.49 -1.44
CA CYS A 177 -11.72 -7.83 -1.74
C CYS A 177 -12.83 -8.87 -1.61
N LEU A 178 -13.44 -9.21 -2.74
CA LEU A 178 -14.53 -10.19 -2.79
C LEU A 178 -14.02 -11.57 -3.18
N LEU A 179 -14.71 -12.61 -2.72
CA LEU A 179 -14.34 -13.99 -3.04
C LEU A 179 -14.34 -14.23 -4.55
N PHE A 180 -13.23 -14.83 -5.01
CA PHE A 180 -13.00 -15.20 -6.42
C PHE A 180 -13.01 -14.04 -7.42
N SER A 181 -12.89 -12.80 -6.99
CA SER A 181 -12.83 -11.62 -7.87
C SER A 181 -11.66 -11.68 -8.87
N TYR A 182 -10.60 -12.44 -8.59
CA TYR A 182 -9.53 -12.71 -9.55
C TYR A 182 -9.98 -13.52 -10.77
N ARG A 183 -11.14 -14.16 -10.71
CA ARG A 183 -11.78 -14.90 -11.81
C ARG A 183 -12.83 -14.08 -12.53
N ASN A 184 -13.65 -13.40 -11.75
CA ASN A 184 -14.68 -12.49 -12.23
C ASN A 184 -14.75 -11.29 -11.29
N ALA A 185 -14.33 -10.13 -11.80
CA ALA A 185 -14.22 -8.90 -11.04
C ALA A 185 -15.52 -8.06 -11.01
N GLU A 186 -16.58 -8.47 -11.71
CA GLU A 186 -17.80 -7.65 -11.90
C GLU A 186 -18.35 -7.09 -10.58
N HIS A 187 -18.44 -7.92 -9.53
CA HIS A 187 -18.92 -7.47 -8.24
C HIS A 187 -17.99 -6.44 -7.58
N GLU A 188 -16.65 -6.64 -7.64
CA GLU A 188 -15.70 -5.66 -7.09
C GLU A 188 -15.74 -4.33 -7.86
N LEU A 189 -15.78 -4.39 -9.18
CA LEU A 189 -15.88 -3.21 -10.03
C LEU A 189 -17.17 -2.44 -9.72
N ARG A 190 -18.30 -3.16 -9.57
CA ARG A 190 -19.57 -2.53 -9.21
C ARG A 190 -19.53 -1.89 -7.81
N VAL A 191 -18.89 -2.53 -6.83
CA VAL A 191 -18.67 -1.92 -5.50
C VAL A 191 -17.79 -0.67 -5.63
N GLY A 192 -16.76 -0.71 -6.47
CA GLY A 192 -15.91 0.45 -6.77
C GLY A 192 -16.72 1.63 -7.32
N GLU A 193 -17.61 1.38 -8.28
CA GLU A 193 -18.53 2.41 -8.80
C GLU A 193 -19.45 2.97 -7.72
N ILE A 194 -19.99 2.10 -6.86
CA ILE A 194 -20.84 2.53 -5.73
C ILE A 194 -20.07 3.42 -4.76
N ILE A 195 -18.78 3.12 -4.49
CA ILE A 195 -17.95 3.98 -3.64
C ILE A 195 -17.83 5.38 -4.27
N GLU A 196 -17.56 5.48 -5.56
CA GLU A 196 -17.44 6.75 -6.24
C GLU A 196 -18.80 7.50 -6.28
N GLU A 197 -19.92 6.79 -6.48
CA GLU A 197 -21.28 7.38 -6.40
C GLU A 197 -21.55 7.99 -5.01
N GLU A 198 -21.21 7.29 -3.92
CA GLU A 198 -21.45 7.77 -2.54
C GLU A 198 -20.50 8.91 -2.16
N LYS A 199 -19.25 8.88 -2.61
CA LYS A 199 -18.28 9.99 -2.48
C LYS A 199 -18.80 11.26 -3.17
N ALA A 200 -19.23 11.13 -4.42
CA ALA A 200 -19.78 12.25 -5.20
C ALA A 200 -21.00 12.90 -4.53
N LYS A 201 -21.90 12.10 -3.93
CA LYS A 201 -23.06 12.63 -3.17
C LYS A 201 -22.64 13.48 -1.96
N ARG A 202 -21.46 13.24 -1.42
CA ARG A 202 -20.91 13.97 -0.26
C ARG A 202 -20.05 15.17 -0.65
N GLY A 203 -19.79 15.34 -1.94
CA GLY A 203 -18.86 16.36 -2.45
C GLY A 203 -17.40 16.03 -2.15
N ASP A 204 -17.08 14.75 -1.98
CA ASP A 204 -15.77 14.24 -1.58
C ASP A 204 -15.03 13.76 -2.84
N ASP A 205 -14.71 14.70 -3.73
CA ASP A 205 -14.10 14.42 -5.03
C ASP A 205 -12.62 14.03 -4.88
N GLY A 206 -12.37 12.76 -4.60
CA GLY A 206 -11.03 12.16 -4.72
C GLY A 206 -10.20 12.09 -3.43
N GLU A 207 -10.71 12.47 -2.27
CA GLU A 207 -9.95 12.44 -1.01
C GLU A 207 -9.76 11.02 -0.43
N VAL A 208 -10.66 10.08 -0.73
CA VAL A 208 -10.62 8.69 -0.25
C VAL A 208 -10.28 7.75 -1.40
N PRO A 209 -9.03 7.25 -1.51
CA PRO A 209 -8.65 6.30 -2.55
C PRO A 209 -9.33 4.94 -2.38
N VAL A 210 -9.59 4.28 -3.50
CA VAL A 210 -10.21 2.96 -3.58
C VAL A 210 -9.19 1.94 -4.10
N PHE A 211 -9.11 0.81 -3.42
CA PHE A 211 -8.17 -0.26 -3.72
C PHE A 211 -8.93 -1.55 -4.03
N LEU A 212 -9.01 -1.91 -5.31
CA LEU A 212 -9.68 -3.13 -5.76
C LEU A 212 -8.68 -4.28 -5.85
N SER A 213 -8.95 -5.37 -5.16
CA SER A 213 -8.05 -6.52 -5.11
C SER A 213 -7.89 -7.22 -6.46
N SER A 214 -8.93 -7.15 -7.29
CA SER A 214 -8.92 -7.69 -8.66
C SER A 214 -8.03 -6.92 -9.63
N GLU A 215 -7.74 -5.65 -9.36
CA GLU A 215 -6.84 -4.82 -10.15
C GLU A 215 -5.40 -4.89 -9.62
N LEU A 216 -5.23 -4.77 -8.31
CA LEU A 216 -3.90 -4.73 -7.68
C LEU A 216 -3.24 -6.11 -7.63
N TYR A 217 -4.02 -7.15 -7.28
CA TYR A 217 -3.50 -8.51 -7.07
C TYR A 217 -4.46 -9.57 -7.61
N PRO A 218 -4.62 -9.72 -8.93
CA PRO A 218 -5.56 -10.69 -9.53
C PRO A 218 -5.05 -12.13 -9.40
N GLN A 219 -4.71 -12.55 -8.18
CA GLN A 219 -4.13 -13.86 -7.90
C GLN A 219 -5.09 -14.74 -7.12
N ARG A 220 -4.94 -16.05 -7.32
CA ARG A 220 -5.64 -17.08 -6.56
C ARG A 220 -5.33 -16.97 -5.07
N ARG A 221 -6.28 -17.34 -4.22
CA ARG A 221 -6.28 -17.33 -2.76
C ARG A 221 -6.67 -15.96 -2.18
N ASP A 222 -7.89 -15.93 -1.66
CA ASP A 222 -8.54 -14.68 -1.22
C ASP A 222 -7.85 -14.02 -0.02
N LEU A 223 -7.41 -14.77 1.01
CA LEU A 223 -6.74 -14.17 2.16
C LEU A 223 -5.37 -13.54 1.81
N PRO A 224 -4.46 -14.18 1.06
CA PRO A 224 -3.25 -13.50 0.59
C PRO A 224 -3.55 -12.27 -0.28
N ARG A 225 -4.57 -12.32 -1.14
CA ARG A 225 -4.99 -11.19 -1.97
C ARG A 225 -5.49 -10.04 -1.11
N LEU A 226 -6.36 -10.32 -0.12
CA LEU A 226 -6.81 -9.34 0.86
C LEU A 226 -5.62 -8.70 1.60
N ASN A 227 -4.72 -9.51 2.15
CA ASN A 227 -3.56 -9.00 2.87
C ASN A 227 -2.67 -8.09 2.00
N SER A 228 -2.39 -8.50 0.75
CA SER A 228 -1.59 -7.70 -0.17
C SER A 228 -2.25 -6.36 -0.50
N THR A 229 -3.56 -6.37 -0.77
CA THR A 229 -4.33 -5.15 -1.06
C THR A 229 -4.42 -4.23 0.16
N LEU A 230 -4.59 -4.81 1.36
CA LEU A 230 -4.61 -4.02 2.61
C LEU A 230 -3.24 -3.42 2.94
N ILE A 231 -2.15 -4.14 2.70
CA ILE A 231 -0.79 -3.62 2.90
C ILE A 231 -0.54 -2.44 1.96
N GLU A 232 -0.91 -2.57 0.69
CA GLU A 232 -0.81 -1.50 -0.30
C GLU A 232 -1.63 -0.27 0.14
N ALA A 233 -2.89 -0.47 0.49
CA ALA A 233 -3.77 0.59 0.95
C ALA A 233 -3.26 1.26 2.24
N TYR A 234 -2.84 0.45 3.23
CA TYR A 234 -2.37 0.95 4.52
C TYR A 234 -1.10 1.78 4.41
N ALA A 235 -0.18 1.37 3.54
CA ALA A 235 1.11 2.02 3.35
C ALA A 235 1.09 3.11 2.27
N ALA A 236 -0.04 3.31 1.58
CA ALA A 236 -0.19 4.36 0.57
C ALA A 236 0.06 5.75 1.15
N GLU A 237 0.45 6.69 0.29
CA GLU A 237 0.59 8.08 0.70
C GLU A 237 -0.77 8.72 0.96
N PRO A 238 -0.92 9.54 2.01
CA PRO A 238 -2.13 10.32 2.22
C PRO A 238 -2.40 11.19 0.99
N SER A 239 -3.63 11.21 0.50
CA SER A 239 -4.01 12.18 -0.53
C SER A 239 -3.72 13.59 -0.03
N ARG A 240 -3.17 14.45 -0.87
CA ARG A 240 -2.62 15.79 -0.52
C ARG A 240 -3.63 16.78 0.08
N GLY A 241 -4.80 16.37 0.53
CA GLY A 241 -5.84 17.23 1.11
C GLY A 241 -6.11 17.05 2.61
N ARG A 242 -5.73 15.92 3.21
CA ARG A 242 -5.99 15.67 4.64
C ARG A 242 -4.77 16.02 5.50
N SER A 243 -4.73 17.23 6.04
CA SER A 243 -3.92 17.48 7.24
C SER A 243 -4.49 16.58 8.35
N ARG A 244 -3.66 15.70 8.93
CA ARG A 244 -4.03 14.90 10.11
C ARG A 244 -4.65 15.84 11.15
N ARG A 245 -5.91 15.62 11.49
CA ARG A 245 -6.50 16.21 12.67
C ARG A 245 -5.80 15.53 13.85
N CYS A 246 -4.74 16.17 14.37
CA CYS A 246 -4.20 15.83 15.68
C CYS A 246 -5.29 16.18 16.70
N GLY A 247 -5.90 15.16 17.29
CA GLY A 247 -6.70 15.25 18.49
C GLY A 247 -5.85 14.82 19.68
#